data_da8b88a7a295da6ce1cbeebd15b68985
#
_entry.id   da8b88a7a295da6ce1cbeebd15b68985
#
_cell.length_a   1.000
_cell.length_b   1.000
_cell.length_c   1.000
_cell.angle_alpha   90.00
_cell.angle_beta   90.00
_cell.angle_gamma   90.00
#
_symmetry.space_group_name_H-M   'P 1'
#
loop_
_entity.id
_entity.type
_entity.pdbx_description
1 polymer ?
#
loop_
_entity_poly.entity_id
_entity_poly.type
_entity_poly.pdbx_seq_one_letter_code
_entity_poly.pdbx_strand_id
1 'polypeptide(L)'
;MTSTNAVVLRDVTKRYNEIVAVNNINLTIPTGEIFALLGPNGSGKSTTLKMLLSLLQPTAGSINVLGIDVQKDPVAIKKQVGYVPEAPDVYEFLTGLEYLDFIGDIYSIPTAEKQKRINEYLKALQLEGREGDMINSYSDGMKKKISLISAFLHRPKLLILDEPLNALDPRSARIVKDYLFSLKQQGITTILSTHVLEIAEAVCDRIGIMYQGKILALGSMSELRQEASLPSSGLEEIFLKLTGTGDLKPVVEELLK
;
A
#
# COMPACT_ATOMS: atom_id res chain seq x y z
N MET A 1 -3.55 -1.01 -27.59
CA MET A 1 -2.89 -1.79 -26.53
C MET A 1 -3.95 -2.10 -25.50
N THR A 2 -4.36 -3.35 -25.35
CA THR A 2 -5.33 -3.76 -24.34
C THR A 2 -4.68 -3.53 -22.98
N SER A 3 -5.22 -2.59 -22.19
CA SER A 3 -4.80 -2.35 -20.81
C SER A 3 -4.91 -3.66 -20.05
N THR A 4 -3.78 -4.26 -19.72
CA THR A 4 -3.74 -5.44 -18.86
C THR A 4 -3.98 -4.97 -17.42
N ASN A 5 -4.93 -5.61 -16.73
CA ASN A 5 -5.21 -5.27 -15.34
C ASN A 5 -4.14 -5.89 -14.43
N ALA A 6 -3.55 -5.10 -13.54
CA ALA A 6 -2.65 -5.60 -12.52
C ALA A 6 -3.39 -6.36 -11.42
N VAL A 7 -4.60 -5.90 -11.07
CA VAL A 7 -5.43 -6.52 -10.03
C VAL A 7 -6.89 -6.53 -10.46
N VAL A 8 -7.57 -7.66 -10.23
CA VAL A 8 -9.02 -7.82 -10.42
C VAL A 8 -9.61 -8.58 -9.24
N LEU A 9 -10.54 -7.95 -8.54
CA LEU A 9 -11.38 -8.53 -7.50
C LEU A 9 -12.82 -8.65 -8.03
N ARG A 10 -13.45 -9.81 -7.80
CA ARG A 10 -14.86 -10.05 -8.17
C ARG A 10 -15.61 -10.63 -6.99
N ASP A 11 -16.59 -9.90 -6.50
CA ASP A 11 -17.50 -10.26 -5.40
C ASP A 11 -16.76 -10.75 -4.14
N VAL A 12 -15.60 -10.11 -3.83
CA VAL A 12 -14.70 -10.56 -2.79
C VAL A 12 -15.27 -10.25 -1.41
N THR A 13 -15.39 -11.29 -0.60
CA THR A 13 -15.84 -11.19 0.79
C THR A 13 -14.84 -11.87 1.71
N LYS A 14 -14.55 -11.25 2.85
CA LYS A 14 -13.82 -11.84 3.95
C LYS A 14 -14.58 -11.72 5.26
N ARG A 15 -14.83 -12.88 5.85
CA ARG A 15 -15.51 -13.00 7.15
C ARG A 15 -14.56 -13.65 8.17
N TYR A 16 -14.57 -13.13 9.37
CA TYR A 16 -13.93 -13.70 10.56
C TYR A 16 -15.04 -13.96 11.59
N ASN A 17 -15.44 -15.19 11.74
CA ASN A 17 -16.62 -15.56 12.54
C ASN A 17 -17.83 -14.68 12.16
N GLU A 18 -18.36 -13.88 13.09
CA GLU A 18 -19.50 -13.00 12.85
C GLU A 18 -19.14 -11.66 12.20
N ILE A 19 -17.83 -11.32 12.12
CA ILE A 19 -17.38 -10.02 11.60
C ILE A 19 -17.11 -10.14 10.10
N VAL A 20 -17.76 -9.30 9.30
CA VAL A 20 -17.49 -9.16 7.87
C VAL A 20 -16.48 -8.03 7.68
N ALA A 21 -15.21 -8.38 7.54
CA ALA A 21 -14.13 -7.42 7.38
C ALA A 21 -14.05 -6.82 5.96
N VAL A 22 -14.45 -7.60 4.94
CA VAL A 22 -14.57 -7.16 3.55
C VAL A 22 -15.87 -7.75 3.00
N ASN A 23 -16.72 -6.92 2.41
CA ASN A 23 -18.08 -7.26 2.05
C ASN A 23 -18.34 -6.98 0.56
N ASN A 24 -18.29 -8.06 -0.24
CA ASN A 24 -18.66 -8.06 -1.66
C ASN A 24 -18.01 -6.94 -2.48
N ILE A 25 -16.67 -6.79 -2.38
CA ILE A 25 -15.97 -5.75 -3.15
C ILE A 25 -15.64 -6.21 -4.56
N ASN A 26 -15.84 -5.29 -5.49
CA ASN A 26 -15.42 -5.39 -6.89
C ASN A 26 -14.43 -4.28 -7.18
N LEU A 27 -13.24 -4.62 -7.68
CA LEU A 27 -12.18 -3.66 -7.94
C LEU A 27 -11.33 -4.11 -9.11
N THR A 28 -11.05 -3.19 -10.02
CA THR A 28 -10.08 -3.39 -11.11
C THR A 28 -9.06 -2.28 -11.09
N ILE A 29 -7.78 -2.65 -11.05
CA ILE A 29 -6.64 -1.73 -11.07
C ILE A 29 -5.82 -2.02 -12.34
N PRO A 30 -5.74 -1.08 -13.27
CA PRO A 30 -4.90 -1.18 -14.47
C PRO A 30 -3.41 -1.26 -14.13
N THR A 31 -2.62 -1.80 -15.06
CA THR A 31 -1.16 -1.78 -14.96
C THR A 31 -0.63 -0.36 -15.10
N GLY A 32 0.39 -0.01 -14.30
CA GLY A 32 1.03 1.30 -14.35
C GLY A 32 0.23 2.42 -13.65
N GLU A 33 -0.62 2.07 -12.70
CA GLU A 33 -1.42 3.02 -11.90
C GLU A 33 -0.90 3.07 -10.46
N ILE A 34 -0.95 4.25 -9.83
CA ILE A 34 -0.84 4.39 -8.38
C ILE A 34 -2.25 4.50 -7.82
N PHE A 35 -2.67 3.48 -7.09
CA PHE A 35 -4.01 3.34 -6.54
C PHE A 35 -3.97 3.41 -5.01
N ALA A 36 -4.90 4.17 -4.40
CA ALA A 36 -5.07 4.19 -2.95
C ALA A 36 -6.33 3.43 -2.50
N LEU A 37 -6.20 2.61 -1.46
CA LEU A 37 -7.30 2.24 -0.57
C LEU A 37 -7.31 3.20 0.61
N LEU A 38 -8.27 4.12 0.62
CA LEU A 38 -8.44 5.15 1.63
C LEU A 38 -9.55 4.76 2.60
N GLY A 39 -9.35 4.98 3.88
CA GLY A 39 -10.41 4.76 4.87
C GLY A 39 -9.88 4.70 6.30
N PRO A 40 -10.77 4.74 7.32
CA PRO A 40 -10.37 4.68 8.71
C PRO A 40 -9.83 3.31 9.09
N ASN A 41 -9.23 3.21 10.27
CA ASN A 41 -8.81 1.93 10.83
C ASN A 41 -10.02 1.00 10.98
N GLY A 42 -9.83 -0.28 10.68
CA GLY A 42 -10.91 -1.27 10.68
C GLY A 42 -11.84 -1.25 9.45
N SER A 43 -11.62 -0.38 8.45
CA SER A 43 -12.45 -0.37 7.23
C SER A 43 -12.24 -1.57 6.30
N GLY A 44 -11.18 -2.38 6.51
CA GLY A 44 -10.87 -3.58 5.72
C GLY A 44 -9.69 -3.45 4.77
N LYS A 45 -8.97 -2.31 4.75
CA LYS A 45 -7.81 -2.05 3.86
C LYS A 45 -6.74 -3.15 3.96
N SER A 46 -6.12 -3.30 5.13
CA SER A 46 -5.04 -4.29 5.34
C SER A 46 -5.51 -5.72 5.11
N THR A 47 -6.78 -6.04 5.41
CA THR A 47 -7.39 -7.34 5.07
C THR A 47 -7.41 -7.54 3.56
N THR A 48 -7.81 -6.52 2.80
CA THR A 48 -7.82 -6.56 1.33
C THR A 48 -6.41 -6.74 0.78
N LEU A 49 -5.43 -5.95 1.25
CA LEU A 49 -4.03 -6.07 0.83
C LEU A 49 -3.45 -7.47 1.12
N LYS A 50 -3.74 -8.03 2.30
CA LYS A 50 -3.31 -9.41 2.65
C LYS A 50 -3.91 -10.47 1.74
N MET A 51 -5.14 -10.28 1.28
CA MET A 51 -5.75 -11.19 0.29
C MET A 51 -5.07 -11.10 -1.07
N LEU A 52 -4.68 -9.90 -1.55
CA LEU A 52 -3.92 -9.72 -2.79
C LEU A 52 -2.56 -10.45 -2.75
N LEU A 53 -1.96 -10.54 -1.58
CA LEU A 53 -0.67 -11.21 -1.34
C LEU A 53 -0.79 -12.73 -1.10
N SER A 54 -1.99 -13.29 -1.18
CA SER A 54 -2.26 -14.69 -0.77
C SER A 54 -1.81 -15.00 0.68
N LEU A 55 -1.69 -13.99 1.54
CA LEU A 55 -1.46 -14.16 2.97
C LEU A 55 -2.75 -14.50 3.71
N LEU A 56 -3.88 -14.22 3.07
CA LEU A 56 -5.21 -14.46 3.58
C LEU A 56 -6.10 -14.92 2.44
N GLN A 57 -6.90 -15.98 2.68
CA GLN A 57 -7.86 -16.45 1.69
C GLN A 57 -9.18 -15.68 1.81
N PRO A 58 -9.82 -15.28 0.70
CA PRO A 58 -11.18 -14.76 0.71
C PRO A 58 -12.16 -15.85 1.15
N THR A 59 -13.26 -15.46 1.80
CA THR A 59 -14.36 -16.37 2.15
C THR A 59 -15.25 -16.66 0.93
N ALA A 60 -15.39 -15.67 0.04
CA ALA A 60 -16.10 -15.79 -1.24
C ALA A 60 -15.50 -14.83 -2.27
N GLY A 61 -15.82 -15.07 -3.54
CA GLY A 61 -15.32 -14.30 -4.66
C GLY A 61 -13.99 -14.80 -5.21
N SER A 62 -13.41 -14.05 -6.13
CA SER A 62 -12.14 -14.38 -6.77
C SER A 62 -11.21 -13.18 -6.86
N ILE A 63 -9.91 -13.42 -6.76
CA ILE A 63 -8.86 -12.41 -6.84
C ILE A 63 -7.82 -12.86 -7.85
N ASN A 64 -7.52 -11.97 -8.80
CA ASN A 64 -6.45 -12.16 -9.76
C ASN A 64 -5.43 -11.03 -9.61
N VAL A 65 -4.16 -11.37 -9.48
CA VAL A 65 -3.04 -10.45 -9.38
C VAL A 65 -2.03 -10.77 -10.48
N LEU A 66 -1.73 -9.81 -11.34
CA LEU A 66 -0.82 -9.95 -12.49
C LEU A 66 -1.17 -11.15 -13.39
N GLY A 67 -2.46 -11.44 -13.57
CA GLY A 67 -2.95 -12.59 -14.34
C GLY A 67 -2.97 -13.92 -13.56
N ILE A 68 -2.56 -13.94 -12.30
CA ILE A 68 -2.47 -15.13 -11.45
C ILE A 68 -3.61 -15.14 -10.42
N ASP A 69 -4.35 -16.23 -10.35
CA ASP A 69 -5.33 -16.46 -9.28
C ASP A 69 -4.59 -16.66 -7.95
N VAL A 70 -4.90 -15.81 -6.95
CA VAL A 70 -4.20 -15.79 -5.66
C VAL A 70 -4.31 -17.11 -4.87
N GLN A 71 -5.31 -17.94 -5.17
CA GLN A 71 -5.53 -19.22 -4.51
C GLN A 71 -4.73 -20.35 -5.15
N LYS A 72 -4.32 -20.20 -6.44
CA LYS A 72 -3.68 -21.27 -7.21
C LYS A 72 -2.17 -21.26 -7.11
N ASP A 73 -1.54 -20.08 -7.18
CA ASP A 73 -0.08 -19.97 -7.14
C ASP A 73 0.40 -18.77 -6.30
N PRO A 74 0.37 -18.90 -4.97
CA PRO A 74 0.84 -17.86 -4.06
C PRO A 74 2.33 -17.52 -4.23
N VAL A 75 3.15 -18.48 -4.64
CA VAL A 75 4.59 -18.30 -4.79
C VAL A 75 4.90 -17.44 -6.02
N ALA A 76 4.22 -17.70 -7.14
CA ALA A 76 4.38 -16.91 -8.35
C ALA A 76 3.99 -15.43 -8.13
N ILE A 77 2.97 -15.17 -7.31
CA ILE A 77 2.57 -13.81 -6.93
C ILE A 77 3.68 -13.15 -6.10
N LYS A 78 4.12 -13.80 -5.01
CA LYS A 78 5.13 -13.24 -4.10
C LYS A 78 6.45 -12.92 -4.80
N LYS A 79 6.82 -13.66 -5.83
CA LYS A 79 8.02 -13.38 -6.65
C LYS A 79 7.92 -12.09 -7.46
N GLN A 80 6.71 -11.59 -7.73
CA GLN A 80 6.47 -10.43 -8.59
C GLN A 80 5.95 -9.21 -7.81
N VAL A 81 5.69 -9.36 -6.51
CA VAL A 81 5.10 -8.32 -5.66
C VAL A 81 6.07 -7.90 -4.58
N GLY A 82 6.30 -6.60 -4.43
CA GLY A 82 6.96 -6.02 -3.27
C GLY A 82 5.93 -5.62 -2.23
N TYR A 83 6.15 -5.98 -0.97
CA TYR A 83 5.23 -5.70 0.12
C TYR A 83 5.88 -4.95 1.27
N VAL A 84 5.22 -3.91 1.74
CA VAL A 84 5.57 -3.19 2.97
C VAL A 84 4.36 -3.22 3.90
N PRO A 85 4.43 -3.91 5.04
CA PRO A 85 3.36 -3.91 6.03
C PRO A 85 3.30 -2.58 6.80
N GLU A 86 2.15 -2.31 7.43
CA GLU A 86 1.96 -1.15 8.29
C GLU A 86 3.01 -1.09 9.41
N ALA A 87 3.10 -2.13 10.24
CA ALA A 87 4.21 -2.33 11.17
C ALA A 87 5.33 -3.08 10.44
N PRO A 88 6.57 -2.54 10.42
CA PRO A 88 7.68 -3.22 9.78
C PRO A 88 7.93 -4.60 10.39
N ASP A 89 7.73 -5.65 9.58
CA ASP A 89 7.99 -7.05 9.95
C ASP A 89 9.38 -7.43 9.43
N VAL A 90 10.41 -7.07 10.20
CA VAL A 90 11.82 -7.25 9.85
C VAL A 90 12.53 -8.14 10.88
N TYR A 91 13.56 -8.85 10.47
CA TYR A 91 14.34 -9.71 11.39
C TYR A 91 15.27 -8.87 12.27
N GLU A 92 14.79 -8.50 13.46
CA GLU A 92 15.47 -7.57 14.36
C GLU A 92 16.82 -8.07 14.90
N PHE A 93 17.07 -9.38 14.81
CA PHE A 93 18.33 -10.04 15.19
C PHE A 93 19.39 -10.03 14.09
N LEU A 94 19.09 -9.47 12.92
CA LEU A 94 20.05 -9.23 11.84
C LEU A 94 20.50 -7.76 11.82
N THR A 95 21.65 -7.52 11.23
CA THR A 95 22.03 -6.18 10.79
C THR A 95 21.22 -5.75 9.58
N GLY A 96 21.16 -4.44 9.30
CA GLY A 96 20.47 -3.93 8.11
C GLY A 96 21.02 -4.55 6.80
N LEU A 97 22.34 -4.70 6.71
CA LEU A 97 23.00 -5.30 5.55
C LEU A 97 22.69 -6.79 5.42
N GLU A 98 22.81 -7.56 6.51
CA GLU A 98 22.48 -9.00 6.50
C GLU A 98 21.02 -9.25 6.09
N TYR A 99 20.09 -8.43 6.59
CA TYR A 99 18.69 -8.52 6.21
C TYR A 99 18.47 -8.27 4.71
N LEU A 100 19.04 -7.20 4.16
CA LEU A 100 18.89 -6.89 2.74
C LEU A 100 19.61 -7.91 1.84
N ASP A 101 20.76 -8.42 2.28
CA ASP A 101 21.50 -9.47 1.57
C ASP A 101 20.68 -10.77 1.52
N PHE A 102 20.10 -11.17 2.66
CA PHE A 102 19.20 -12.32 2.76
C PHE A 102 17.96 -12.18 1.85
N ILE A 103 17.31 -11.01 1.86
CA ILE A 103 16.17 -10.75 0.97
C ILE A 103 16.60 -10.85 -0.50
N GLY A 104 17.75 -10.28 -0.87
CA GLY A 104 18.26 -10.36 -2.23
C GLY A 104 18.54 -11.79 -2.69
N ASP A 105 18.99 -12.66 -1.78
CA ASP A 105 19.23 -14.08 -2.07
C ASP A 105 17.93 -14.86 -2.26
N ILE A 106 16.89 -14.59 -1.46
CA ILE A 106 15.56 -15.17 -1.66
C ILE A 106 15.03 -14.90 -3.07
N TYR A 107 15.25 -13.67 -3.57
CA TYR A 107 14.83 -13.30 -4.92
C TYR A 107 15.88 -13.64 -6.00
N SER A 108 16.96 -14.35 -5.64
CA SER A 108 18.02 -14.78 -6.55
C SER A 108 18.65 -13.63 -7.36
N ILE A 109 18.85 -12.47 -6.71
CA ILE A 109 19.49 -11.31 -7.34
C ILE A 109 20.99 -11.57 -7.42
N PRO A 110 21.64 -11.43 -8.61
CA PRO A 110 23.08 -11.63 -8.75
C PRO A 110 23.87 -10.74 -7.78
N THR A 111 24.90 -11.27 -7.12
CA THR A 111 25.63 -10.62 -6.02
C THR A 111 26.08 -9.19 -6.35
N ALA A 112 26.68 -8.97 -7.51
CA ALA A 112 27.16 -7.65 -7.90
C ALA A 112 26.00 -6.63 -8.07
N GLU A 113 24.88 -7.07 -8.65
CA GLU A 113 23.69 -6.22 -8.80
C GLU A 113 23.00 -5.98 -7.45
N LYS A 114 22.91 -7.00 -6.60
CA LYS A 114 22.37 -6.92 -5.25
C LYS A 114 23.10 -5.86 -4.42
N GLN A 115 24.43 -5.95 -4.34
CA GLN A 115 25.25 -4.99 -3.59
C GLN A 115 25.10 -3.56 -4.13
N LYS A 116 25.10 -3.40 -5.45
CA LYS A 116 24.88 -2.09 -6.08
C LYS A 116 23.53 -1.49 -5.66
N ARG A 117 22.43 -2.26 -5.79
CA ARG A 117 21.08 -1.79 -5.42
C ARG A 117 20.97 -1.47 -3.92
N ILE A 118 21.50 -2.33 -3.06
CA ILE A 118 21.52 -2.10 -1.60
C ILE A 118 22.17 -0.76 -1.30
N ASN A 119 23.37 -0.50 -1.81
CA ASN A 119 24.09 0.73 -1.55
C ASN A 119 23.34 1.97 -2.09
N GLU A 120 22.75 1.88 -3.29
CA GLU A 120 21.95 2.96 -3.87
C GLU A 120 20.73 3.30 -3.01
N TYR A 121 19.99 2.29 -2.52
CA TYR A 121 18.80 2.51 -1.68
C TYR A 121 19.16 2.99 -0.26
N LEU A 122 20.20 2.43 0.37
CA LEU A 122 20.68 2.88 1.68
C LEU A 122 21.05 4.37 1.64
N LYS A 123 21.79 4.78 0.61
CA LYS A 123 22.16 6.17 0.39
C LYS A 123 20.92 7.06 0.15
N ALA A 124 20.01 6.64 -0.72
CA ALA A 124 18.81 7.40 -1.05
C ALA A 124 17.92 7.64 0.19
N LEU A 125 17.72 6.64 1.03
CA LEU A 125 16.90 6.71 2.23
C LEU A 125 17.67 7.06 3.50
N GLN A 126 18.94 7.50 3.37
CA GLN A 126 19.77 7.98 4.48
C GLN A 126 19.98 6.93 5.61
N LEU A 127 20.23 5.70 5.21
CA LEU A 127 20.67 4.62 6.10
C LEU A 127 22.15 4.26 5.89
N GLU A 128 22.86 4.97 5.02
CA GLU A 128 24.31 4.81 4.80
C GLU A 128 25.08 5.03 6.09
N GLY A 129 25.98 4.11 6.44
CA GLY A 129 26.74 4.09 7.70
C GLY A 129 25.99 3.47 8.89
N ARG A 130 24.75 3.04 8.71
CA ARG A 130 23.95 2.36 9.73
C ARG A 130 23.64 0.91 9.34
N GLU A 131 24.04 0.47 8.17
CA GLU A 131 23.78 -0.87 7.61
C GLU A 131 24.40 -2.00 8.43
N GLY A 132 25.49 -1.72 9.16
CA GLY A 132 26.15 -2.65 10.08
C GLY A 132 25.51 -2.75 11.46
N ASP A 133 24.58 -1.85 11.79
CA ASP A 133 23.89 -1.88 13.09
C ASP A 133 22.79 -2.94 13.09
N MET A 134 22.55 -3.55 14.24
CA MET A 134 21.43 -4.47 14.45
C MET A 134 20.09 -3.76 14.27
N ILE A 135 19.13 -4.37 13.56
CA ILE A 135 17.81 -3.78 13.29
C ILE A 135 17.01 -3.52 14.58
N ASN A 136 17.25 -4.28 15.66
CA ASN A 136 16.61 -4.00 16.95
C ASN A 136 16.99 -2.62 17.53
N SER A 137 18.14 -2.05 17.12
CA SER A 137 18.58 -0.70 17.53
C SER A 137 18.02 0.41 16.62
N TYR A 138 17.32 0.06 15.54
CA TYR A 138 16.75 1.04 14.62
C TYR A 138 15.51 1.71 15.22
N SER A 139 15.35 3.01 14.93
CA SER A 139 14.08 3.70 15.18
C SER A 139 12.98 3.15 14.24
N ASP A 140 11.71 3.41 14.56
CA ASP A 140 10.58 2.99 13.71
C ASP A 140 10.71 3.53 12.27
N GLY A 141 11.19 4.77 12.11
CA GLY A 141 11.48 5.34 10.81
C GLY A 141 12.59 4.59 10.05
N MET A 142 13.65 4.16 10.72
CA MET A 142 14.70 3.34 10.12
C MET A 142 14.19 1.94 9.76
N LYS A 143 13.37 1.32 10.63
CA LYS A 143 12.72 0.04 10.34
C LYS A 143 11.76 0.16 9.14
N LYS A 144 11.03 1.26 9.02
CA LYS A 144 10.19 1.51 7.83
C LYS A 144 11.03 1.68 6.57
N LYS A 145 12.15 2.42 6.63
CA LYS A 145 13.07 2.59 5.49
C LYS A 145 13.66 1.27 5.02
N ILE A 146 14.15 0.42 5.93
CA ILE A 146 14.73 -0.89 5.56
C ILE A 146 13.67 -1.83 4.96
N SER A 147 12.42 -1.78 5.47
CA SER A 147 11.28 -2.50 4.91
C SER A 147 10.92 -2.03 3.49
N LEU A 148 10.96 -0.72 3.23
CA LEU A 148 10.78 -0.17 1.88
C LEU A 148 11.89 -0.63 0.93
N ILE A 149 13.15 -0.58 1.36
CA ILE A 149 14.29 -1.06 0.55
C ILE A 149 14.09 -2.53 0.19
N SER A 150 13.72 -3.38 1.15
CA SER A 150 13.49 -4.81 0.90
C SER A 150 12.42 -5.07 -0.15
N ALA A 151 11.33 -4.28 -0.12
CA ALA A 151 10.25 -4.38 -1.09
C ALA A 151 10.64 -3.90 -2.51
N PHE A 152 11.58 -2.95 -2.61
CA PHE A 152 12.06 -2.42 -3.89
C PHE A 152 13.18 -3.24 -4.51
N LEU A 153 13.93 -3.98 -3.70
CA LEU A 153 15.21 -4.59 -4.05
C LEU A 153 15.14 -5.51 -5.28
N HIS A 154 14.08 -6.31 -5.39
CA HIS A 154 13.90 -7.28 -6.47
C HIS A 154 13.17 -6.72 -7.71
N ARG A 155 12.90 -5.39 -7.74
CA ARG A 155 12.19 -4.70 -8.85
C ARG A 155 10.85 -5.38 -9.20
N PRO A 156 9.90 -5.39 -8.29
CA PRO A 156 8.61 -6.03 -8.49
C PRO A 156 7.80 -5.39 -9.62
N LYS A 157 6.83 -6.13 -10.17
CA LYS A 157 5.85 -5.60 -11.12
C LYS A 157 4.68 -4.89 -10.45
N LEU A 158 4.45 -5.19 -9.17
CA LEU A 158 3.41 -4.61 -8.33
C LEU A 158 3.97 -4.32 -6.94
N LEU A 159 3.73 -3.13 -6.44
CA LEU A 159 4.00 -2.76 -5.06
C LEU A 159 2.68 -2.73 -4.27
N ILE A 160 2.67 -3.36 -3.12
CA ILE A 160 1.57 -3.29 -2.14
C ILE A 160 2.14 -2.71 -0.85
N LEU A 161 1.68 -1.51 -0.49
CA LEU A 161 2.26 -0.71 0.57
C LEU A 161 1.18 -0.34 1.60
N ASP A 162 1.30 -0.87 2.80
CA ASP A 162 0.36 -0.58 3.90
C ASP A 162 0.93 0.55 4.75
N GLU A 163 0.29 1.74 4.70
CA GLU A 163 0.72 2.98 5.38
C GLU A 163 2.22 3.29 5.17
N PRO A 164 2.68 3.41 3.91
CA PRO A 164 4.12 3.40 3.61
C PRO A 164 4.88 4.66 4.07
N LEU A 165 4.19 5.77 4.25
CA LEU A 165 4.81 7.05 4.60
C LEU A 165 4.75 7.34 6.10
N ASN A 166 4.05 6.52 6.89
CA ASN A 166 4.01 6.66 8.33
C ASN A 166 5.42 6.44 8.93
N ALA A 167 5.75 7.21 9.95
CA ALA A 167 7.03 7.21 10.65
C ALA A 167 8.25 7.67 9.80
N LEU A 168 8.07 8.05 8.53
CA LEU A 168 9.15 8.63 7.74
C LEU A 168 9.30 10.14 8.03
N ASP A 169 10.56 10.58 8.02
CA ASP A 169 10.87 12.00 7.98
C ASP A 169 10.40 12.63 6.64
N PRO A 170 10.15 13.97 6.60
CA PRO A 170 9.61 14.63 5.41
C PRO A 170 10.45 14.42 4.13
N ARG A 171 11.79 14.36 4.27
CA ARG A 171 12.70 14.15 3.15
C ARG A 171 12.57 12.73 2.60
N SER A 172 12.59 11.72 3.47
CA SER A 172 12.42 10.33 3.07
C SER A 172 11.04 10.07 2.47
N ALA A 173 9.98 10.65 3.05
CA ALA A 173 8.63 10.58 2.47
C ALA A 173 8.57 11.19 1.06
N ARG A 174 9.24 12.31 0.82
CA ARG A 174 9.33 12.93 -0.51
C ARG A 174 10.06 12.02 -1.50
N ILE A 175 11.20 11.44 -1.10
CA ILE A 175 11.97 10.53 -1.96
C ILE A 175 11.12 9.31 -2.35
N VAL A 176 10.40 8.71 -1.40
CA VAL A 176 9.52 7.57 -1.67
C VAL A 176 8.43 7.97 -2.67
N LYS A 177 7.75 9.11 -2.49
CA LYS A 177 6.73 9.60 -3.44
C LYS A 177 7.30 9.75 -4.86
N ASP A 178 8.43 10.45 -5.00
CA ASP A 178 9.07 10.69 -6.29
C ASP A 178 9.52 9.37 -6.94
N TYR A 179 9.95 8.40 -6.13
CA TYR A 179 10.30 7.06 -6.60
C TYR A 179 9.09 6.29 -7.11
N LEU A 180 7.94 6.33 -6.41
CA LEU A 180 6.70 5.70 -6.87
C LEU A 180 6.24 6.29 -8.22
N PHE A 181 6.33 7.61 -8.41
CA PHE A 181 6.06 8.24 -9.72
C PHE A 181 7.01 7.74 -10.83
N SER A 182 8.29 7.58 -10.50
CA SER A 182 9.27 7.05 -11.47
C SER A 182 8.98 5.60 -11.84
N LEU A 183 8.56 4.78 -10.88
CA LEU A 183 8.16 3.38 -11.11
C LEU A 183 6.90 3.29 -11.97
N LYS A 184 5.91 4.15 -11.73
CA LYS A 184 4.70 4.24 -12.56
C LYS A 184 5.06 4.53 -14.03
N GLN A 185 5.98 5.45 -14.30
CA GLN A 185 6.44 5.74 -15.66
C GLN A 185 7.09 4.53 -16.35
N GLN A 186 7.61 3.58 -15.57
CA GLN A 186 8.13 2.29 -16.03
C GLN A 186 7.06 1.20 -16.16
N GLY A 187 5.78 1.53 -15.93
CA GLY A 187 4.67 0.61 -16.02
C GLY A 187 4.47 -0.26 -14.75
N ILE A 188 5.13 0.05 -13.65
CA ILE A 188 4.96 -0.64 -12.38
C ILE A 188 3.73 -0.10 -11.67
N THR A 189 2.86 -1.01 -11.20
CA THR A 189 1.66 -0.65 -10.46
C THR A 189 1.97 -0.53 -8.97
N THR A 190 1.37 0.45 -8.31
CA THR A 190 1.44 0.59 -6.86
C THR A 190 0.04 0.64 -6.26
N ILE A 191 -0.20 -0.18 -5.24
CA ILE A 191 -1.39 -0.11 -4.40
C ILE A 191 -0.92 0.29 -3.02
N LEU A 192 -1.43 1.39 -2.50
CA LEU A 192 -1.15 1.81 -1.14
C LEU A 192 -2.45 1.92 -0.33
N SER A 193 -2.37 1.57 0.95
CA SER A 193 -3.40 1.92 1.91
C SER A 193 -2.98 3.19 2.64
N THR A 194 -3.94 4.02 2.96
CA THR A 194 -3.72 5.14 3.87
C THR A 194 -5.03 5.60 4.52
N HIS A 195 -4.90 6.21 5.68
CA HIS A 195 -5.96 7.00 6.30
C HIS A 195 -5.68 8.51 6.19
N VAL A 196 -4.53 8.89 5.61
CA VAL A 196 -4.11 10.27 5.41
C VAL A 196 -4.55 10.74 4.03
N LEU A 197 -5.55 11.61 4.02
CA LEU A 197 -6.25 12.08 2.82
C LEU A 197 -5.32 12.84 1.87
N GLU A 198 -4.44 13.69 2.41
CA GLU A 198 -3.50 14.50 1.66
C GLU A 198 -2.46 13.62 0.90
N ILE A 199 -2.11 12.47 1.46
CA ILE A 199 -1.22 11.52 0.77
C ILE A 199 -1.92 10.92 -0.43
N ALA A 200 -3.17 10.44 -0.25
CA ALA A 200 -3.95 9.86 -1.34
C ALA A 200 -4.18 10.85 -2.47
N GLU A 201 -4.56 12.10 -2.14
CA GLU A 201 -4.81 13.16 -3.12
C GLU A 201 -3.54 13.57 -3.89
N ALA A 202 -2.37 13.60 -3.21
CA ALA A 202 -1.12 14.07 -3.80
C ALA A 202 -0.40 13.02 -4.65
N VAL A 203 -0.63 11.72 -4.44
CA VAL A 203 0.19 10.64 -5.02
C VAL A 203 -0.59 9.74 -5.97
N CYS A 204 -1.89 9.58 -5.76
CA CYS A 204 -2.65 8.51 -6.43
C CYS A 204 -3.41 9.02 -7.67
N ASP A 205 -3.48 8.17 -8.68
CA ASP A 205 -4.30 8.42 -9.87
C ASP A 205 -5.78 8.20 -9.60
N ARG A 206 -6.07 7.12 -8.87
CA ARG A 206 -7.42 6.76 -8.43
C ARG A 206 -7.42 6.33 -6.98
N ILE A 207 -8.54 6.55 -6.34
CA ILE A 207 -8.75 6.31 -4.91
C ILE A 207 -10.02 5.47 -4.76
N GLY A 208 -9.94 4.39 -4.00
CA GLY A 208 -11.09 3.64 -3.51
C GLY A 208 -11.36 4.02 -2.06
N ILE A 209 -12.48 4.68 -1.79
CA ILE A 209 -12.90 5.04 -0.42
C ILE A 209 -13.55 3.82 0.22
N MET A 210 -12.86 3.27 1.23
CA MET A 210 -13.28 2.05 1.92
C MET A 210 -13.83 2.37 3.31
N TYR A 211 -15.04 1.90 3.58
CA TYR A 211 -15.73 2.09 4.85
C TYR A 211 -16.56 0.86 5.22
N GLN A 212 -16.45 0.36 6.45
CA GLN A 212 -17.19 -0.81 6.96
C GLN A 212 -17.14 -2.02 6.00
N GLY A 213 -15.95 -2.32 5.47
CA GLY A 213 -15.72 -3.46 4.59
C GLY A 213 -16.18 -3.28 3.14
N LYS A 214 -16.70 -2.12 2.75
CA LYS A 214 -17.19 -1.82 1.40
C LYS A 214 -16.38 -0.73 0.73
N ILE A 215 -16.30 -0.73 -0.58
CA ILE A 215 -15.86 0.42 -1.37
C ILE A 215 -17.10 1.30 -1.62
N LEU A 216 -17.12 2.49 -1.04
CA LEU A 216 -18.23 3.46 -1.16
C LEU A 216 -18.13 4.25 -2.46
N ALA A 217 -16.92 4.62 -2.86
CA ALA A 217 -16.65 5.35 -4.10
C ALA A 217 -15.29 4.95 -4.66
N LEU A 218 -15.14 5.03 -5.98
CA LEU A 218 -13.95 4.59 -6.70
C LEU A 218 -13.72 5.48 -7.92
N GLY A 219 -12.62 6.20 -7.97
CA GLY A 219 -12.29 7.03 -9.13
C GLY A 219 -11.08 7.93 -8.92
N SER A 220 -10.78 8.73 -9.93
CA SER A 220 -9.89 9.88 -9.84
C SER A 220 -10.51 10.96 -8.96
N MET A 221 -9.71 11.94 -8.54
CA MET A 221 -10.25 13.09 -7.76
C MET A 221 -11.40 13.80 -8.48
N SER A 222 -11.34 13.92 -9.81
CA SER A 222 -12.42 14.54 -10.60
C SER A 222 -13.72 13.72 -10.57
N GLU A 223 -13.62 12.39 -10.67
CA GLU A 223 -14.78 11.48 -10.59
C GLU A 223 -15.39 11.45 -9.19
N LEU A 224 -14.55 11.40 -8.15
CA LEU A 224 -15.01 11.45 -6.75
C LEU A 224 -15.71 12.77 -6.41
N ARG A 225 -15.21 13.90 -6.91
CA ARG A 225 -15.87 15.22 -6.77
C ARG A 225 -17.24 15.24 -7.43
N GLN A 226 -17.36 14.63 -8.62
CA GLN A 226 -18.62 14.54 -9.34
C GLN A 226 -19.61 13.64 -8.61
N GLU A 227 -19.18 12.45 -8.18
CA GLU A 227 -20.03 11.49 -7.44
C GLU A 227 -20.54 12.09 -6.12
N ALA A 228 -19.68 12.78 -5.39
CA ALA A 228 -20.06 13.48 -4.16
C ALA A 228 -20.87 14.76 -4.42
N SER A 229 -21.04 15.22 -5.66
CA SER A 229 -21.64 16.55 -5.96
C SER A 229 -20.94 17.70 -5.22
N LEU A 230 -19.62 17.69 -5.19
CA LEU A 230 -18.75 18.65 -4.50
C LEU A 230 -17.60 19.08 -5.44
N PRO A 231 -17.86 19.92 -6.45
CA PRO A 231 -16.93 20.16 -7.58
C PRO A 231 -15.62 20.85 -7.19
N SER A 232 -15.57 21.56 -6.08
CA SER A 232 -14.38 22.32 -5.63
C SER A 232 -13.79 21.81 -4.31
N SER A 233 -14.30 20.71 -3.77
CA SER A 233 -13.92 20.20 -2.45
C SER A 233 -12.65 19.34 -2.50
N GLY A 234 -11.91 19.34 -1.41
CA GLY A 234 -10.83 18.41 -1.13
C GLY A 234 -11.36 17.01 -0.82
N LEU A 235 -10.45 16.06 -0.72
CA LEU A 235 -10.80 14.67 -0.44
C LEU A 235 -11.45 14.48 0.95
N GLU A 236 -11.14 15.36 1.92
CA GLU A 236 -11.72 15.33 3.26
C GLU A 236 -13.25 15.55 3.24
N GLU A 237 -13.72 16.61 2.57
CA GLU A 237 -15.15 16.89 2.48
C GLU A 237 -15.91 15.79 1.74
N ILE A 238 -15.30 15.25 0.68
CA ILE A 238 -15.83 14.11 -0.08
C ILE A 238 -15.98 12.89 0.84
N PHE A 239 -14.92 12.57 1.58
CA PHE A 239 -14.88 11.44 2.50
C PHE A 239 -15.97 11.57 3.58
N LEU A 240 -16.04 12.71 4.26
CA LEU A 240 -17.05 12.98 5.31
C LEU A 240 -18.48 12.85 4.77
N LYS A 241 -18.72 13.38 3.55
CA LYS A 241 -20.03 13.28 2.90
C LYS A 241 -20.41 11.83 2.58
N LEU A 242 -19.52 11.08 1.97
CA LEU A 242 -19.79 9.70 1.55
C LEU A 242 -19.92 8.72 2.72
N THR A 243 -19.22 8.98 3.83
CA THR A 243 -19.30 8.15 5.05
C THR A 243 -20.47 8.55 5.97
N GLY A 244 -21.17 9.64 5.67
CA GLY A 244 -22.27 10.14 6.51
C GLY A 244 -21.80 10.77 7.82
N THR A 245 -20.52 11.10 7.96
CA THR A 245 -19.91 11.68 9.17
C THR A 245 -19.72 13.20 9.07
N GLY A 246 -20.32 13.85 8.08
CA GLY A 246 -20.08 15.27 7.74
C GLY A 246 -20.64 16.29 8.74
N ASP A 247 -21.62 15.94 9.57
CA ASP A 247 -22.16 16.86 10.56
C ASP A 247 -21.47 16.70 11.93
N LEU A 248 -20.34 17.39 12.08
CA LEU A 248 -19.55 17.41 13.32
C LEU A 248 -20.02 18.48 14.31
N LYS A 249 -20.91 19.38 13.92
CA LYS A 249 -21.36 20.49 14.77
C LYS A 249 -21.94 20.03 16.12
N PRO A 250 -22.85 19.03 16.18
CA PRO A 250 -23.41 18.57 17.45
C PRO A 250 -22.33 18.02 18.39
N VAL A 251 -21.30 17.32 17.83
CA VAL A 251 -20.20 16.76 18.63
C VAL A 251 -19.32 17.87 19.19
N VAL A 252 -19.00 18.88 18.39
CA VAL A 252 -18.21 20.04 18.84
C VAL A 252 -18.95 20.84 19.89
N GLU A 253 -20.27 21.05 19.74
CA GLU A 253 -21.11 21.74 20.74
C GLU A 253 -21.19 20.97 22.06
N GLU A 254 -21.12 19.64 22.02
CA GLU A 254 -21.11 18.81 23.23
C GLU A 254 -19.77 18.90 23.98
N LEU A 255 -18.64 19.03 23.26
CA LEU A 255 -17.30 19.20 23.84
C LEU A 255 -17.10 20.59 24.48
N LEU A 256 -17.95 21.58 24.15
CA LEU A 256 -17.87 22.94 24.66
C LEU A 256 -18.74 23.15 25.89
N LYS A 257 -19.50 22.15 26.34
CA LYS A 257 -20.33 22.16 27.56
C LYS A 257 -19.56 21.65 28.77
#